data_06887717306cb1559c569ec6a03c1f0b
#
_entry.id   06887717306cb1559c569ec6a03c1f0b
#
_cell.length_a   1.000
_cell.length_b   1.000
_cell.length_c   1.000
_cell.angle_alpha   90.00
_cell.angle_beta   90.00
_cell.angle_gamma   90.00
#
_symmetry.space_group_name_H-M   'P 1'
#
loop_
_entity.id
_entity.type
_entity.pdbx_description
1 polymer ?
#
loop_
_entity_poly.entity_id
_entity_poly.type
_entity_poly.pdbx_seq_one_letter_code
_entity_poly.pdbx_strand_id
1 'polypeptide(L)'
;MGLDQYAWSRENGEVVEGAEPQFVWRKHSKLQEFMEQKFTEKTGLEAGELNCGELELDSVDLAELEHRIENKCMPISPGGFFYGHQFQDEAEDEYRDQDIMFVEWAKRELAEGNTVIYSCWW
;
A
#
# COMPACT_ATOMS: atom_id res chain seq x y z
N MET A 1 16.65 -4.48 7.71
CA MET A 1 16.45 -3.10 7.27
C MET A 1 16.12 -3.07 5.80
N GLY A 2 15.38 -2.10 5.38
CA GLY A 2 14.80 -1.98 4.06
C GLY A 2 13.29 -1.87 4.18
N LEU A 3 12.62 -1.62 3.08
CA LEU A 3 11.18 -1.41 3.07
C LEU A 3 10.43 -2.75 2.98
N ASP A 4 9.70 -3.09 4.02
CA ASP A 4 8.73 -4.19 4.03
C ASP A 4 7.33 -3.61 4.09
N GLN A 5 6.42 -4.17 3.29
CA GLN A 5 5.07 -3.64 3.10
C GLN A 5 4.04 -4.74 3.27
N TYR A 6 2.92 -4.42 3.91
CA TYR A 6 1.92 -5.40 4.30
C TYR A 6 0.51 -4.87 4.06
N ALA A 7 -0.40 -5.75 3.71
CA ALA A 7 -1.82 -5.41 3.63
C ALA A 7 -2.66 -6.55 4.20
N TRP A 8 -3.69 -6.19 4.92
CA TRP A 8 -4.66 -7.14 5.47
C TRP A 8 -6.02 -6.49 5.59
N SER A 9 -7.03 -7.28 5.92
CA SER A 9 -8.37 -6.77 6.23
C SER A 9 -8.79 -7.19 7.61
N ARG A 10 -9.75 -6.46 8.17
CA ARG A 10 -10.39 -6.80 9.41
C ARG A 10 -11.87 -6.46 9.34
N GLU A 11 -12.69 -7.16 10.10
CA GLU A 11 -14.09 -6.82 10.22
C GLU A 11 -14.23 -5.45 10.88
N ASN A 12 -15.24 -4.70 10.46
CA ASN A 12 -15.47 -3.36 10.97
C ASN A 12 -15.66 -3.38 12.49
N GLY A 13 -14.79 -2.67 13.20
CA GLY A 13 -14.80 -2.58 14.67
C GLY A 13 -13.95 -3.62 15.38
N GLU A 14 -13.35 -4.57 14.69
CA GLU A 14 -12.40 -5.51 15.31
C GLU A 14 -10.99 -4.96 15.30
N VAL A 15 -10.30 -5.13 16.43
CA VAL A 15 -8.86 -4.93 16.52
C VAL A 15 -8.23 -6.32 16.59
N VAL A 16 -7.60 -6.75 15.50
CA VAL A 16 -6.95 -8.06 15.46
C VAL A 16 -5.44 -7.84 15.60
N GLU A 17 -4.91 -8.18 16.77
CA GLU A 17 -3.48 -8.19 16.97
C GLU A 17 -2.89 -9.47 16.37
N GLY A 18 -1.78 -9.32 15.65
CA GLY A 18 -1.06 -10.46 15.09
C GLY A 18 -1.71 -11.10 13.87
N ALA A 19 -2.60 -10.38 13.18
CA ALA A 19 -3.16 -10.87 11.92
C ALA A 19 -2.05 -11.07 10.90
N GLU A 20 -2.06 -12.20 10.21
CA GLU A 20 -1.12 -12.43 9.13
C GLU A 20 -1.49 -11.56 7.92
N PRO A 21 -0.50 -10.91 7.28
CA PRO A 21 -0.78 -10.10 6.11
C PRO A 21 -1.27 -10.97 4.95
N GLN A 22 -2.26 -10.48 4.24
CA GLN A 22 -2.78 -11.13 3.04
C GLN A 22 -1.85 -10.88 1.85
N PHE A 23 -1.22 -9.72 1.81
CA PHE A 23 -0.25 -9.34 0.78
C PHE A 23 1.00 -8.79 1.42
N VAL A 24 2.15 -9.12 0.84
CA VAL A 24 3.45 -8.66 1.29
C VAL A 24 4.23 -8.19 0.06
N TRP A 25 4.82 -7.00 0.17
CA TRP A 25 5.77 -6.48 -0.83
C TRP A 25 7.08 -6.19 -0.13
N ARG A 26 8.14 -6.15 -0.90
CA ARG A 26 9.43 -5.70 -0.40
C ARG A 26 10.04 -4.73 -1.39
N LYS A 27 10.37 -3.55 -0.91
CA LYS A 27 10.99 -2.49 -1.71
C LYS A 27 10.20 -2.12 -2.97
N HIS A 28 8.87 -2.16 -2.88
CA HIS A 28 8.00 -1.64 -3.93
C HIS A 28 7.83 -0.14 -3.72
N SER A 29 8.83 0.62 -4.15
CA SER A 29 8.95 2.05 -3.86
C SER A 29 7.80 2.89 -4.41
N LYS A 30 7.33 2.60 -5.61
CA LYS A 30 6.22 3.35 -6.21
C LYS A 30 4.91 3.14 -5.46
N LEU A 31 4.65 1.90 -5.01
CA LEU A 31 3.49 1.64 -4.17
C LEU A 31 3.60 2.38 -2.85
N GLN A 32 4.77 2.37 -2.24
CA GLN A 32 5.01 3.09 -0.99
C GLN A 32 4.78 4.59 -1.15
N GLU A 33 5.26 5.18 -2.23
CA GLU A 33 5.05 6.61 -2.51
C GLU A 33 3.56 6.93 -2.64
N PHE A 34 2.80 6.09 -3.34
CA PHE A 34 1.35 6.24 -3.44
C PHE A 34 0.70 6.20 -2.05
N MET A 35 1.07 5.21 -1.23
CA MET A 35 0.49 5.06 0.10
C MET A 35 0.87 6.20 1.05
N GLU A 36 2.11 6.68 0.98
CA GLU A 36 2.54 7.83 1.78
C GLU A 36 1.76 9.10 1.40
N GLN A 37 1.52 9.33 0.12
CA GLN A 37 0.72 10.46 -0.33
C GLN A 37 -0.72 10.37 0.21
N LYS A 38 -1.33 9.20 0.14
CA LYS A 38 -2.69 8.99 0.69
C LYS A 38 -2.72 9.18 2.20
N PHE A 39 -1.74 8.66 2.90
CA PHE A 39 -1.62 8.82 4.35
C PHE A 39 -1.55 10.31 4.74
N THR A 40 -0.71 11.07 4.06
CA THR A 40 -0.56 12.51 4.31
C THR A 40 -1.84 13.27 3.99
N GLU A 41 -2.49 12.97 2.87
CA GLU A 41 -3.76 13.59 2.48
C GLU A 41 -4.88 13.33 3.50
N LYS A 42 -4.94 12.12 4.03
CA LYS A 42 -6.02 11.70 4.94
C LYS A 42 -5.80 12.14 6.38
N THR A 43 -4.57 12.14 6.85
CA THR A 43 -4.26 12.36 8.26
C THR A 43 -3.66 13.74 8.54
N GLY A 44 -3.07 14.39 7.55
CA GLY A 44 -2.31 15.62 7.74
C GLY A 44 -0.95 15.40 8.38
N LEU A 45 -0.59 14.15 8.64
CA LEU A 45 0.71 13.79 9.23
C LEU A 45 1.78 13.66 8.14
N GLU A 46 3.05 13.73 8.55
CA GLU A 46 4.16 13.52 7.64
C GLU A 46 4.27 12.05 7.25
N ALA A 47 4.81 11.80 6.05
CA ALA A 47 4.94 10.45 5.51
C ALA A 47 5.71 9.49 6.44
N GLY A 48 6.69 10.01 7.18
CA GLY A 48 7.46 9.20 8.14
C GLY A 48 6.64 8.58 9.26
N GLU A 49 5.49 9.16 9.58
CA GLU A 49 4.58 8.63 10.60
C GLU A 49 3.89 7.33 10.14
N LEU A 50 3.92 7.01 8.86
CA LEU A 50 3.38 5.75 8.37
C LEU A 50 4.31 4.57 8.71
N ASN A 51 5.59 4.81 9.00
CA ASN A 51 6.50 3.75 9.40
C ASN A 51 5.98 3.06 10.67
N CYS A 52 5.69 1.77 10.57
CA CYS A 52 5.03 0.97 11.61
C CYS A 52 3.61 1.43 11.96
N GLY A 53 3.04 2.34 11.17
CA GLY A 53 1.67 2.81 11.31
C GLY A 53 0.70 2.05 10.43
N GLU A 54 -0.54 2.48 10.42
CA GLU A 54 -1.60 1.89 9.61
C GLU A 54 -2.26 2.95 8.74
N LEU A 55 -2.53 2.56 7.48
CA LEU A 55 -3.30 3.38 6.56
C LEU A 55 -4.56 2.61 6.18
N GLU A 56 -5.72 3.17 6.48
CA GLU A 56 -6.99 2.62 6.04
C GLU A 56 -7.30 3.09 4.62
N LEU A 57 -7.57 2.14 3.73
CA LEU A 57 -7.86 2.41 2.33
C LEU A 57 -9.35 2.36 2.07
N ASP A 58 -9.88 3.35 1.35
CA ASP A 58 -11.27 3.39 0.93
C ASP A 58 -11.43 3.09 -0.56
N SER A 59 -12.67 3.08 -1.04
CA SER A 59 -12.96 2.76 -2.43
C SER A 59 -12.38 3.78 -3.42
N VAL A 60 -12.27 5.04 -3.02
CA VAL A 60 -11.68 6.09 -3.86
C VAL A 60 -10.18 5.86 -4.00
N ASP A 61 -9.50 5.52 -2.91
CA ASP A 61 -8.08 5.21 -2.92
C ASP A 61 -7.78 4.03 -3.86
N LEU A 62 -8.60 2.98 -3.78
CA LEU A 62 -8.41 1.79 -4.60
C LEU A 62 -8.70 2.05 -6.07
N ALA A 63 -9.69 2.88 -6.39
CA ALA A 63 -9.98 3.25 -7.77
C ALA A 63 -8.81 4.04 -8.38
N GLU A 64 -8.21 4.94 -7.62
CA GLU A 64 -7.05 5.69 -8.06
C GLU A 64 -5.83 4.79 -8.24
N LEU A 65 -5.59 3.88 -7.30
CA LEU A 65 -4.49 2.92 -7.40
C LEU A 65 -4.64 2.03 -8.63
N GLU A 66 -5.84 1.51 -8.88
CA GLU A 66 -6.12 0.70 -10.06
C GLU A 66 -5.81 1.45 -11.35
N HIS A 67 -6.26 2.70 -11.44
CA HIS A 67 -6.00 3.55 -12.60
C HIS A 67 -4.49 3.72 -12.84
N ARG A 68 -3.74 3.98 -11.78
CA ARG A 68 -2.30 4.16 -11.88
C ARG A 68 -1.57 2.87 -12.27
N ILE A 69 -2.01 1.73 -11.75
CA ILE A 69 -1.44 0.43 -12.13
C ILE A 69 -1.68 0.15 -13.62
N GLU A 70 -2.92 0.30 -14.07
CA GLU A 70 -3.32 0.01 -15.45
C GLU A 70 -2.58 0.89 -16.46
N ASN A 71 -2.33 2.15 -16.12
CA ASN A 71 -1.70 3.12 -17.00
C ASN A 71 -0.20 3.26 -16.75
N LYS A 72 0.39 2.46 -15.87
CA LYS A 72 1.80 2.53 -15.47
C LYS A 72 2.23 3.94 -15.07
N CYS A 73 1.39 4.62 -14.31
CA CYS A 73 1.64 6.00 -13.88
C CYS A 73 1.66 6.15 -12.35
N MET A 74 2.12 5.12 -11.63
CA MET A 74 2.33 5.25 -10.20
C MET A 74 3.39 6.31 -9.90
N PRO A 75 3.27 7.04 -8.76
CA PRO A 75 4.18 8.12 -8.46
C PRO A 75 5.62 7.62 -8.31
N ILE A 76 6.54 8.41 -8.83
CA ILE A 76 7.97 8.11 -8.72
C ILE A 76 8.41 8.40 -7.30
N SER A 77 9.07 7.42 -6.68
CA SER A 77 9.59 7.58 -5.34
C SER A 77 10.87 8.41 -5.35
N PRO A 78 10.94 9.51 -4.59
CA PRO A 78 12.19 10.23 -4.36
C PRO A 78 13.03 9.61 -3.26
N GLY A 79 12.51 8.53 -2.63
CA GLY A 79 13.09 7.89 -1.47
C GLY A 79 14.49 7.33 -1.71
N GLY A 80 15.20 7.08 -0.62
CA GLY A 80 16.58 6.68 -0.66
C GLY A 80 16.80 5.18 -0.84
N PHE A 81 18.00 4.78 -0.57
CA PHE A 81 18.53 3.43 -0.74
C PHE A 81 17.67 2.33 -0.11
N PHE A 82 17.12 2.58 1.08
CA PHE A 82 16.33 1.58 1.82
C PHE A 82 15.01 1.23 1.14
N TYR A 83 14.47 2.14 0.31
CA TYR A 83 13.21 1.92 -0.41
C TYR A 83 13.39 1.18 -1.73
N GLY A 84 14.65 0.93 -2.15
CA GLY A 84 14.90 0.36 -3.46
C GLY A 84 14.65 1.33 -4.60
N HIS A 85 14.85 2.61 -4.35
CA HIS A 85 14.61 3.69 -5.31
C HIS A 85 15.23 3.42 -6.70
N GLN A 86 16.46 2.92 -6.75
CA GLN A 86 17.15 2.66 -8.01
C GLN A 86 16.54 1.52 -8.84
N PHE A 87 15.69 0.71 -8.24
CA PHE A 87 15.04 -0.43 -8.89
C PHE A 87 13.52 -0.27 -8.96
N GLN A 88 13.00 0.94 -8.82
CA GLN A 88 11.56 1.14 -8.71
C GLN A 88 10.76 0.76 -9.95
N ASP A 89 11.33 0.92 -11.14
CA ASP A 89 10.66 0.50 -12.38
C ASP A 89 10.61 -1.02 -12.50
N GLU A 90 11.67 -1.69 -12.12
CA GLU A 90 11.74 -3.15 -12.12
C GLU A 90 10.77 -3.73 -11.07
N ALA A 91 10.70 -3.13 -9.90
CA ALA A 91 9.75 -3.55 -8.86
C ALA A 91 8.30 -3.35 -9.31
N GLU A 92 8.00 -2.26 -10.00
CA GLU A 92 6.66 -2.02 -10.55
C GLU A 92 6.26 -3.15 -11.51
N ASP A 93 7.16 -3.55 -12.40
CA ASP A 93 6.89 -4.63 -13.35
C ASP A 93 6.78 -5.99 -12.63
N GLU A 94 7.67 -6.26 -11.68
CA GLU A 94 7.68 -7.51 -10.92
C GLU A 94 6.41 -7.71 -10.11
N TYR A 95 5.92 -6.65 -9.46
CA TYR A 95 4.74 -6.72 -8.59
C TYR A 95 3.42 -6.39 -9.30
N ARG A 96 3.45 -6.13 -10.60
CA ARG A 96 2.25 -5.70 -11.32
C ARG A 96 1.06 -6.64 -11.12
N ASP A 97 1.27 -7.94 -11.29
CA ASP A 97 0.20 -8.93 -11.13
C ASP A 97 -0.30 -8.97 -9.69
N GLN A 98 0.62 -8.91 -8.73
CA GLN A 98 0.25 -8.88 -7.33
C GLN A 98 -0.52 -7.61 -6.97
N ASP A 99 -0.11 -6.46 -7.51
CA ASP A 99 -0.80 -5.19 -7.29
C ASP A 99 -2.24 -5.25 -7.81
N ILE A 100 -2.45 -5.83 -8.99
CA ILE A 100 -3.78 -6.03 -9.56
C ILE A 100 -4.62 -6.94 -8.66
N MET A 101 -4.04 -8.06 -8.21
CA MET A 101 -4.72 -9.00 -7.31
C MET A 101 -5.07 -8.34 -5.98
N PHE A 102 -4.19 -7.50 -5.47
CA PHE A 102 -4.43 -6.74 -4.24
C PHE A 102 -5.64 -5.82 -4.39
N VAL A 103 -5.69 -5.03 -5.45
CA VAL A 103 -6.81 -4.11 -5.69
C VAL A 103 -8.14 -4.87 -5.80
N GLU A 104 -8.17 -5.97 -6.53
CA GLU A 104 -9.37 -6.78 -6.68
C GLU A 104 -9.83 -7.35 -5.34
N TRP A 105 -8.91 -7.90 -4.57
CA TRP A 105 -9.19 -8.43 -3.24
C TRP A 105 -9.70 -7.32 -2.30
N ALA A 106 -9.03 -6.18 -2.29
CA ALA A 106 -9.39 -5.06 -1.43
C ALA A 106 -10.80 -4.52 -1.73
N LYS A 107 -11.14 -4.43 -3.00
CA LYS A 107 -12.50 -4.01 -3.41
C LYS A 107 -13.56 -4.99 -2.91
N ARG A 108 -13.30 -6.30 -2.98
CA ARG A 108 -14.23 -7.31 -2.46
C ARG A 108 -14.38 -7.18 -0.95
N GLU A 109 -13.28 -6.97 -0.23
CA GLU A 109 -13.31 -6.81 1.22
C GLU A 109 -14.13 -5.58 1.63
N LEU A 110 -13.97 -4.47 0.94
CA LEU A 110 -14.77 -3.27 1.20
C LEU A 110 -16.25 -3.51 0.90
N ALA A 111 -16.57 -4.24 -0.17
CA ALA A 111 -17.95 -4.57 -0.53
C ALA A 111 -18.61 -5.46 0.53
N GLU A 112 -17.84 -6.27 1.23
CA GLU A 112 -18.31 -7.11 2.35
C GLU A 112 -18.40 -6.36 3.68
N GLY A 113 -18.04 -5.07 3.69
CA GLY A 113 -18.08 -4.24 4.89
C GLY A 113 -16.82 -4.30 5.75
N ASN A 114 -15.77 -4.92 5.25
CA ASN A 114 -14.50 -5.03 5.97
C ASN A 114 -13.63 -3.80 5.75
N THR A 115 -12.68 -3.58 6.66
CA THR A 115 -11.69 -2.51 6.56
C THR A 115 -10.40 -3.06 5.97
N VAL A 116 -9.86 -2.38 4.97
CA VAL A 116 -8.58 -2.74 4.34
C VAL A 116 -7.48 -1.85 4.88
N ILE A 117 -6.41 -2.46 5.37
CA ILE A 117 -5.30 -1.77 6.03
C ILE A 117 -4.00 -2.03 5.25
N TYR A 118 -3.25 -0.97 5.05
CA TYR A 118 -1.86 -1.02 4.56
C TYR A 118 -0.93 -0.58 5.67
N SER A 119 0.19 -1.27 5.83
CA SER A 119 1.24 -0.89 6.76
C SER A 119 2.60 -1.16 6.15
N CYS A 120 3.63 -0.61 6.77
CA CYS A 120 4.98 -0.75 6.27
C CYS A 120 5.99 -0.58 7.42
N TRP A 121 7.20 -1.03 7.14
CA TRP A 121 8.32 -0.89 8.06
C TRP A 121 9.61 -0.71 7.26
N TRP A 122 10.32 0.35 7.60
CA TRP A 122 11.65 0.58 7.03
C TRP A 122 12.67 1.01 8.08
#